data_c998220950fcaf3344b5ea07a0864b69
#
_entry.id   c998220950fcaf3344b5ea07a0864b69
#
_cell.length_a   1.000
_cell.length_b   1.000
_cell.length_c   1.000
_cell.angle_alpha   90.00
_cell.angle_beta   90.00
_cell.angle_gamma   90.00
#
_symmetry.space_group_name_H-M   'P 1'
#
loop_
_entity.id
_entity.type
_entity.pdbx_description
1 polymer ?
#
loop_
_entity_poly.entity_id
_entity_poly.type
_entity_poly.pdbx_seq_one_letter_code
_entity_poly.pdbx_strand_id
1 'polypeptide(L)'
;MTPPVTVGVDGFPESRAAADWAAREAVLREAPLRLVHVEDWPHTPFMPAVGQLENAGPVGAEELRRGADAVLEEMTDDVRRRHPGLQVSARRMPGRAAAVLAVQAADSQMLVLGSRGRGAVEGFLLGSVGIATVGLTATPVVLVRPPREPVPAPAAPAAYRDVVVGVDVREDTDALLGFAFEEAARRGCAVRAVHGWSLPFAFGYAPQLDPGVRQEVADGIAEALSERLSSWRRRYPSVKAEERVLVGAPAVQVLYEAADADLVAVGRRIRRAPVGGHLGHVAHAVLHHATAPVAVIAHD
;
A
#
# COMPACT_ATOMS: atom_id res chain seq x y z
N MET A 1 20.41 14.35 -2.20
CA MET A 1 19.65 14.12 -0.96
C MET A 1 18.77 12.89 -1.18
N THR A 2 18.71 11.99 -0.23
CA THR A 2 17.84 10.80 -0.29
C THR A 2 16.37 11.25 -0.37
N PRO A 3 15.57 10.77 -1.33
CA PRO A 3 14.15 11.09 -1.39
C PRO A 3 13.42 10.63 -0.11
N PRO A 4 12.42 11.37 0.38
CA PRO A 4 11.73 11.03 1.62
C PRO A 4 10.79 9.84 1.46
N VAL A 5 10.43 9.22 2.59
CA VAL A 5 9.15 8.52 2.73
C VAL A 5 8.11 9.58 3.03
N THR A 6 7.02 9.61 2.25
CA THR A 6 5.93 10.59 2.47
C THR A 6 4.71 9.90 3.04
N VAL A 7 4.05 10.51 4.02
CA VAL A 7 2.81 10.00 4.61
C VAL A 7 1.72 11.06 4.59
N GLY A 8 0.54 10.67 4.09
CA GLY A 8 -0.68 11.51 4.18
C GLY A 8 -1.33 11.36 5.55
N VAL A 9 -1.64 12.49 6.19
CA VAL A 9 -2.19 12.53 7.54
C VAL A 9 -3.44 13.42 7.63
N ASP A 10 -4.44 12.95 8.39
CA ASP A 10 -5.70 13.66 8.63
C ASP A 10 -6.13 13.67 10.12
N GLY A 11 -5.28 13.13 11.01
CA GLY A 11 -5.49 13.04 12.44
C GLY A 11 -6.32 11.85 12.92
N PHE A 12 -6.90 11.04 12.01
CA PHE A 12 -7.65 9.84 12.37
C PHE A 12 -6.73 8.67 12.74
N PRO A 13 -7.25 7.64 13.46
CA PRO A 13 -6.45 6.49 13.89
C PRO A 13 -5.71 5.79 12.74
N GLU A 14 -6.31 5.72 11.56
CA GLU A 14 -5.72 5.11 10.37
C GLU A 14 -4.50 5.89 9.89
N SER A 15 -4.56 7.21 9.87
CA SER A 15 -3.42 8.04 9.46
C SER A 15 -2.32 8.07 10.53
N ARG A 16 -2.66 7.92 11.80
CA ARG A 16 -1.68 7.73 12.89
C ARG A 16 -0.93 6.41 12.75
N ALA A 17 -1.65 5.32 12.45
CA ALA A 17 -1.03 4.03 12.16
C ALA A 17 -0.13 4.09 10.92
N ALA A 18 -0.57 4.82 9.87
CA ALA A 18 0.22 5.05 8.68
C ALA A 18 1.49 5.87 8.98
N ALA A 19 1.41 6.90 9.80
CA ALA A 19 2.57 7.70 10.20
C ALA A 19 3.58 6.89 11.02
N ASP A 20 3.11 6.04 11.93
CA ASP A 20 3.96 5.15 12.70
C ASP A 20 4.66 4.10 11.81
N TRP A 21 3.94 3.50 10.88
CA TRP A 21 4.53 2.59 9.90
C TRP A 21 5.55 3.30 9.00
N ALA A 22 5.21 4.49 8.48
CA ALA A 22 6.07 5.29 7.63
C ALA A 22 7.35 5.75 8.35
N ALA A 23 7.28 6.03 9.64
CA ALA A 23 8.44 6.40 10.45
C ALA A 23 9.42 5.21 10.59
N ARG A 24 8.91 4.01 10.89
CA ARG A 24 9.74 2.79 10.90
C ARG A 24 10.37 2.51 9.55
N GLU A 25 9.61 2.70 8.48
CA GLU A 25 10.08 2.52 7.11
C GLU A 25 11.16 3.54 6.74
N ALA A 26 10.99 4.80 7.13
CA ALA A 26 11.98 5.85 6.91
C ALA A 26 13.31 5.55 7.63
N VAL A 27 13.23 5.01 8.85
CA VAL A 27 14.43 4.55 9.59
C VAL A 27 15.12 3.40 8.86
N LEU A 28 14.37 2.37 8.41
CA LEU A 28 14.92 1.25 7.65
C LEU A 28 15.60 1.67 6.33
N ARG A 29 15.12 2.75 5.73
CA ARG A 29 15.63 3.28 4.46
C ARG A 29 16.69 4.36 4.64
N GLU A 30 17.03 4.72 5.87
CA GLU A 30 17.91 5.87 6.17
C GLU A 30 17.46 7.13 5.42
N ALA A 31 16.16 7.35 5.36
CA ALA A 31 15.50 8.42 4.60
C ALA A 31 14.75 9.38 5.53
N PRO A 32 14.59 10.66 5.15
CA PRO A 32 13.73 11.56 5.88
C PRO A 32 12.26 11.17 5.76
N LEU A 33 11.46 11.53 6.77
CA LEU A 33 10.00 11.39 6.75
C LEU A 33 9.35 12.74 6.44
N ARG A 34 8.35 12.73 5.55
CA ARG A 34 7.52 13.90 5.24
C ARG A 34 6.08 13.60 5.58
N LEU A 35 5.50 14.35 6.54
CA LEU A 35 4.08 14.34 6.82
C LEU A 35 3.39 15.36 5.93
N VAL A 36 2.28 15.00 5.29
CA VAL A 36 1.49 15.87 4.43
C VAL A 36 0.04 15.85 4.88
N HIS A 37 -0.46 17.00 5.33
CA HIS A 37 -1.87 17.22 5.56
C HIS A 37 -2.46 18.01 4.39
N VAL A 38 -3.54 17.50 3.79
CA VAL A 38 -4.21 18.19 2.68
C VAL A 38 -5.53 18.78 3.18
N GLU A 39 -5.65 20.10 3.05
CA GLU A 39 -6.90 20.82 3.26
C GLU A 39 -7.80 20.62 2.03
N ASP A 40 -8.58 19.54 2.04
CA ASP A 40 -9.53 19.25 0.97
C ASP A 40 -10.82 20.06 1.22
N TRP A 41 -10.90 21.23 0.62
CA TRP A 41 -12.13 22.00 0.61
C TRP A 41 -13.11 21.32 -0.35
N PRO A 42 -14.34 21.00 0.10
CA PRO A 42 -15.34 20.45 -0.79
C PRO A 42 -15.77 21.51 -1.80
N HIS A 43 -15.17 21.50 -2.97
CA HIS A 43 -15.65 22.23 -4.14
C HIS A 43 -16.86 21.52 -4.79
N THR A 44 -17.68 20.81 -4.01
CA THR A 44 -18.86 20.14 -4.51
C THR A 44 -20.09 21.02 -4.36
N PRO A 45 -20.72 21.47 -5.47
CA PRO A 45 -21.94 22.30 -5.44
C PRO A 45 -23.19 21.55 -4.92
N PHE A 46 -23.04 20.34 -4.34
CA PHE A 46 -24.15 19.41 -4.12
C PHE A 46 -24.38 19.00 -2.64
N MET A 47 -23.74 19.64 -1.66
CA MET A 47 -24.07 19.37 -0.25
C MET A 47 -24.75 20.57 0.42
N PRO A 48 -26.05 20.50 0.71
CA PRO A 48 -26.80 21.61 1.35
C PRO A 48 -26.29 22.00 2.75
N ALA A 49 -25.51 21.12 3.42
CA ALA A 49 -24.89 21.40 4.71
C ALA A 49 -23.62 22.25 4.62
N VAL A 50 -23.01 22.37 3.43
CA VAL A 50 -21.78 23.12 3.19
C VAL A 50 -22.03 24.61 2.97
N GLY A 51 -23.27 25.01 2.64
CA GLY A 51 -23.65 26.43 2.56
C GLY A 51 -23.48 27.20 3.88
N GLN A 52 -23.36 26.50 5.00
CA GLN A 52 -22.98 27.14 6.28
C GLN A 52 -21.47 27.38 6.42
N LEU A 53 -20.63 26.62 5.71
CA LEU A 53 -19.18 26.78 5.71
C LEU A 53 -18.71 27.86 4.70
N GLU A 54 -19.41 28.04 3.59
CA GLU A 54 -19.18 29.19 2.69
C GLU A 54 -19.56 30.50 3.37
N ASN A 55 -20.46 30.48 4.35
CA ASN A 55 -20.82 31.61 5.22
C ASN A 55 -19.99 31.67 6.51
N ALA A 56 -19.14 30.69 6.79
CA ALA A 56 -18.13 30.78 7.85
C ALA A 56 -17.03 31.74 7.36
N GLY A 57 -17.22 33.02 7.46
CA GLY A 57 -16.31 34.06 7.03
C GLY A 57 -14.83 33.81 7.42
N PRO A 58 -13.94 34.77 7.29
CA PRO A 58 -12.49 34.62 7.54
C PRO A 58 -12.14 33.91 8.85
N VAL A 59 -13.00 33.99 9.85
CA VAL A 59 -12.84 33.38 11.19
C VAL A 59 -12.94 31.87 11.15
N GLY A 60 -13.91 31.30 10.40
CA GLY A 60 -14.06 29.83 10.32
C GLY A 60 -12.95 29.17 9.51
N ALA A 61 -12.45 29.84 8.48
CA ALA A 61 -11.30 29.36 7.71
C ALA A 61 -10.02 29.32 8.57
N GLU A 62 -9.84 30.31 9.45
CA GLU A 62 -8.69 30.36 10.34
C GLU A 62 -8.76 29.32 11.46
N GLU A 63 -9.94 28.98 11.94
CA GLU A 63 -10.13 27.90 12.92
C GLU A 63 -9.81 26.53 12.31
N LEU A 64 -10.22 26.27 11.07
CA LEU A 64 -9.88 25.04 10.34
C LEU A 64 -8.37 24.92 10.10
N ARG A 65 -7.71 26.01 9.73
CA ARG A 65 -6.25 26.04 9.57
C ARG A 65 -5.52 25.74 10.87
N ARG A 66 -5.92 26.38 11.97
CA ARG A 66 -5.35 26.11 13.29
C ARG A 66 -5.55 24.66 13.72
N GLY A 67 -6.71 24.07 13.42
CA GLY A 67 -6.96 22.65 13.66
C GLY A 67 -6.03 21.73 12.85
N ALA A 68 -5.80 22.05 11.58
CA ALA A 68 -4.89 21.29 10.71
C ALA A 68 -3.42 21.41 11.18
N ASP A 69 -2.99 22.62 11.58
CA ASP A 69 -1.65 22.85 12.11
C ASP A 69 -1.44 22.08 13.43
N ALA A 70 -2.43 22.09 14.33
CA ALA A 70 -2.37 21.35 15.58
C ALA A 70 -2.25 19.82 15.36
N VAL A 71 -2.99 19.27 14.40
CA VAL A 71 -2.87 17.85 14.01
C VAL A 71 -1.45 17.54 13.50
N LEU A 72 -0.91 18.38 12.63
CA LEU A 72 0.44 18.19 12.10
C LEU A 72 1.51 18.30 13.17
N GLU A 73 1.41 19.27 14.06
CA GLU A 73 2.33 19.45 15.19
C GLU A 73 2.29 18.25 16.13
N GLU A 74 1.09 17.83 16.57
CA GLU A 74 0.92 16.68 17.45
C GLU A 74 1.53 15.40 16.84
N MET A 75 1.23 15.12 15.57
CA MET A 75 1.74 13.93 14.89
C MET A 75 3.25 13.99 14.66
N THR A 76 3.77 15.17 14.35
CA THR A 76 5.22 15.38 14.17
C THR A 76 5.97 15.15 15.47
N ASP A 77 5.47 15.69 16.56
CA ASP A 77 6.08 15.55 17.88
C ASP A 77 5.99 14.10 18.38
N ASP A 78 4.88 13.42 18.11
CA ASP A 78 4.74 12.00 18.44
C ASP A 78 5.75 11.13 17.71
N VAL A 79 5.94 11.35 16.41
CA VAL A 79 6.97 10.66 15.62
C VAL A 79 8.38 10.96 16.14
N ARG A 80 8.71 12.22 16.41
CA ARG A 80 10.03 12.62 16.94
C ARG A 80 10.34 11.99 18.28
N ARG A 81 9.33 11.89 19.17
CA ARG A 81 9.51 11.23 20.48
C ARG A 81 9.79 9.75 20.32
N ARG A 82 9.11 9.07 19.40
CA ARG A 82 9.25 7.61 19.20
C ARG A 82 10.45 7.23 18.34
N HIS A 83 10.90 8.12 17.47
CA HIS A 83 12.04 7.90 16.56
C HIS A 83 13.07 9.02 16.68
N PRO A 84 13.84 9.08 17.81
CA PRO A 84 14.88 10.08 17.99
C PRO A 84 15.94 9.97 16.88
N GLY A 85 16.26 11.08 16.23
CA GLY A 85 17.21 11.13 15.13
C GLY A 85 16.61 11.02 13.72
N LEU A 86 15.33 10.65 13.58
CA LEU A 86 14.67 10.70 12.29
C LEU A 86 14.43 12.15 11.87
N GLN A 87 14.86 12.51 10.66
CA GLN A 87 14.57 13.82 10.07
C GLN A 87 13.10 13.87 9.66
N VAL A 88 12.30 14.68 10.35
CA VAL A 88 10.86 14.81 10.11
C VAL A 88 10.53 16.22 9.65
N SER A 89 9.84 16.30 8.52
CA SER A 89 9.25 17.53 7.98
C SER A 89 7.73 17.40 7.88
N ALA A 90 7.00 18.50 8.07
CA ALA A 90 5.55 18.53 7.95
C ALA A 90 5.14 19.63 6.96
N ARG A 91 4.13 19.34 6.15
CA ARG A 91 3.59 20.28 5.16
C ARG A 91 2.07 20.25 5.18
N ARG A 92 1.48 21.43 5.22
CA ARG A 92 0.07 21.65 4.98
C ARG A 92 -0.11 22.12 3.54
N MET A 93 -1.00 21.50 2.79
CA MET A 93 -1.21 21.75 1.37
C MET A 93 -2.69 21.96 1.08
N PRO A 94 -3.08 23.01 0.36
CA PRO A 94 -4.46 23.15 -0.10
C PRO A 94 -4.73 22.32 -1.36
N GLY A 95 -5.95 21.83 -1.52
CA GLY A 95 -6.39 21.22 -2.77
C GLY A 95 -7.07 19.87 -2.58
N ARG A 96 -7.31 19.16 -3.70
CA ARG A 96 -7.92 17.82 -3.69
C ARG A 96 -6.92 16.79 -3.17
N ALA A 97 -7.25 16.12 -2.08
CA ALA A 97 -6.33 15.27 -1.36
C ALA A 97 -5.59 14.27 -2.25
N ALA A 98 -6.30 13.51 -3.08
CA ALA A 98 -5.68 12.50 -3.94
C ALA A 98 -4.67 13.10 -4.95
N ALA A 99 -5.01 14.23 -5.56
CA ALA A 99 -4.14 14.89 -6.54
C ALA A 99 -2.89 15.49 -5.88
N VAL A 100 -3.06 16.17 -4.74
CA VAL A 100 -1.93 16.76 -4.00
C VAL A 100 -0.99 15.66 -3.50
N LEU A 101 -1.52 14.57 -2.92
CA LEU A 101 -0.72 13.46 -2.45
C LEU A 101 0.03 12.76 -3.58
N ALA A 102 -0.58 12.59 -4.77
CA ALA A 102 0.09 12.04 -5.94
C ALA A 102 1.26 12.93 -6.42
N VAL A 103 1.10 14.26 -6.37
CA VAL A 103 2.20 15.20 -6.67
C VAL A 103 3.32 15.10 -5.63
N GLN A 104 2.97 15.02 -4.33
CA GLN A 104 3.97 14.85 -3.27
C GLN A 104 4.68 13.49 -3.32
N ALA A 105 4.05 12.47 -3.89
CA ALA A 105 4.65 11.16 -4.09
C ALA A 105 5.74 11.15 -5.15
N ALA A 106 5.68 12.03 -6.16
CA ALA A 106 6.57 12.00 -7.31
C ALA A 106 8.06 12.19 -6.96
N ASP A 107 8.37 12.88 -5.86
CA ASP A 107 9.73 13.09 -5.36
C ASP A 107 10.04 12.25 -4.10
N SER A 108 9.25 11.19 -3.87
CA SER A 108 9.35 10.31 -2.70
C SER A 108 9.73 8.88 -3.11
N GLN A 109 10.34 8.14 -2.19
CA GLN A 109 10.57 6.70 -2.39
C GLN A 109 9.27 5.91 -2.37
N MET A 110 8.33 6.33 -1.54
CA MET A 110 6.97 5.80 -1.44
C MET A 110 6.04 6.81 -0.78
N LEU A 111 4.76 6.62 -1.00
CA LEU A 111 3.68 7.29 -0.29
C LEU A 111 2.96 6.32 0.61
N VAL A 112 2.76 6.70 1.87
CA VAL A 112 2.04 5.89 2.87
C VAL A 112 0.73 6.58 3.22
N LEU A 113 -0.36 5.84 3.25
CA LEU A 113 -1.69 6.35 3.58
C LEU A 113 -2.40 5.41 4.56
N GLY A 114 -3.28 5.96 5.39
CA GLY A 114 -4.25 5.15 6.13
C GLY A 114 -5.23 4.48 5.16
N SER A 115 -5.64 3.26 5.46
CA SER A 115 -6.60 2.52 4.63
C SER A 115 -7.99 3.14 4.61
N ARG A 116 -8.31 4.03 5.56
CA ARG A 116 -9.55 4.83 5.67
C ARG A 116 -9.21 6.26 6.07
N GLY A 117 -10.18 7.17 5.95
CA GLY A 117 -10.08 8.57 6.37
C GLY A 117 -11.47 9.13 6.70
N ARG A 118 -11.60 10.46 6.72
CA ARG A 118 -12.86 11.19 7.00
C ARG A 118 -14.00 10.67 6.13
N GLY A 119 -15.12 10.24 6.76
CA GLY A 119 -16.33 9.82 6.06
C GLY A 119 -16.38 8.33 5.67
N ALA A 120 -15.54 7.49 6.26
CA ALA A 120 -15.67 6.05 6.10
C ALA A 120 -17.02 5.55 6.65
N VAL A 121 -17.88 5.05 5.76
CA VAL A 121 -19.12 4.37 6.15
C VAL A 121 -18.74 3.00 6.72
N GLU A 122 -19.34 2.61 7.84
CA GLU A 122 -19.17 1.27 8.41
C GLU A 122 -19.45 0.21 7.33
N GLY A 123 -18.48 -0.67 7.10
CA GLY A 123 -18.54 -1.71 6.06
C GLY A 123 -17.70 -1.46 4.80
N PHE A 124 -17.30 -0.22 4.48
CA PHE A 124 -16.35 0.07 3.40
C PHE A 124 -14.93 0.08 3.95
N LEU A 125 -14.11 -0.86 3.49
CA LEU A 125 -12.78 -1.14 4.04
C LEU A 125 -11.67 -0.26 3.46
N LEU A 126 -11.92 0.54 2.42
CA LEU A 126 -10.89 1.33 1.73
C LEU A 126 -11.38 2.76 1.45
N GLY A 127 -10.55 3.76 1.79
CA GLY A 127 -10.86 5.17 1.60
C GLY A 127 -10.77 5.62 0.14
N SER A 128 -11.68 6.51 -0.27
CA SER A 128 -11.70 7.09 -1.62
C SER A 128 -10.40 7.80 -2.01
N VAL A 129 -9.76 8.49 -1.07
CA VAL A 129 -8.48 9.18 -1.28
C VAL A 129 -7.38 8.17 -1.61
N GLY A 130 -7.27 7.08 -0.85
CA GLY A 130 -6.26 6.03 -1.08
C GLY A 130 -6.39 5.41 -2.47
N ILE A 131 -7.61 4.97 -2.85
CA ILE A 131 -7.88 4.39 -4.18
C ILE A 131 -7.55 5.38 -5.30
N ALA A 132 -8.02 6.62 -5.17
CA ALA A 132 -7.78 7.64 -6.19
C ALA A 132 -6.29 7.97 -6.33
N THR A 133 -5.56 8.10 -5.20
CA THR A 133 -4.13 8.39 -5.21
C THR A 133 -3.33 7.27 -5.85
N VAL A 134 -3.63 6.00 -5.53
CA VAL A 134 -3.02 4.85 -6.20
C VAL A 134 -3.15 4.96 -7.71
N GLY A 135 -4.31 5.39 -8.22
CA GLY A 135 -4.54 5.56 -9.67
C GLY A 135 -3.75 6.70 -10.32
N LEU A 136 -3.28 7.68 -9.55
CA LEU A 136 -2.69 8.93 -10.03
C LEU A 136 -1.16 8.97 -9.99
N THR A 137 -0.48 8.05 -9.30
CA THR A 137 0.98 8.07 -9.17
C THR A 137 1.61 6.75 -9.61
N ALA A 138 2.83 6.81 -10.16
CA ALA A 138 3.66 5.63 -10.41
C ALA A 138 4.52 5.25 -9.18
N THR A 139 4.68 6.15 -8.23
CA THR A 139 5.39 5.89 -6.97
C THR A 139 4.67 4.81 -6.17
N PRO A 140 5.38 3.86 -5.53
CA PRO A 140 4.77 2.87 -4.64
C PRO A 140 3.86 3.52 -3.60
N VAL A 141 2.62 3.03 -3.47
CA VAL A 141 1.67 3.51 -2.44
C VAL A 141 1.39 2.38 -1.46
N VAL A 142 1.67 2.63 -0.18
CA VAL A 142 1.41 1.66 0.89
C VAL A 142 0.17 2.09 1.67
N LEU A 143 -0.82 1.20 1.75
CA LEU A 143 -2.02 1.40 2.54
C LEU A 143 -1.92 0.63 3.85
N VAL A 144 -1.99 1.36 4.97
CA VAL A 144 -1.80 0.82 6.32
C VAL A 144 -3.13 0.81 7.06
N ARG A 145 -3.42 -0.31 7.74
CA ARG A 145 -4.56 -0.45 8.64
C ARG A 145 -4.13 -0.27 10.09
N PRO A 146 -4.95 0.36 10.92
CA PRO A 146 -4.71 0.30 12.35
C PRO A 146 -4.85 -1.16 12.83
N PRO A 147 -4.04 -1.60 13.78
CA PRO A 147 -4.22 -2.89 14.42
C PRO A 147 -5.61 -2.94 15.07
N ARG A 148 -6.27 -4.10 15.00
CA ARG A 148 -7.61 -4.29 15.59
C ARG A 148 -7.61 -4.17 17.12
N GLU A 149 -6.50 -4.51 17.72
CA GLU A 149 -6.25 -4.35 19.16
C GLU A 149 -4.95 -3.54 19.35
N PRO A 150 -4.87 -2.71 20.41
CA PRO A 150 -3.63 -2.03 20.73
C PRO A 150 -2.53 -3.08 20.95
N VAL A 151 -1.56 -3.13 20.03
CA VAL A 151 -0.38 -3.98 20.22
C VAL A 151 0.55 -3.23 21.17
N PRO A 152 0.89 -3.77 22.35
CA PRO A 152 1.91 -3.18 23.20
C PRO A 152 3.20 -3.03 22.39
N ALA A 153 3.90 -1.91 22.60
CA ALA A 153 5.21 -1.73 21.97
C ALA A 153 6.09 -2.92 22.34
N PRO A 154 6.66 -3.64 21.36
CA PRO A 154 7.50 -4.80 21.66
C PRO A 154 8.70 -4.33 22.48
N ALA A 155 9.02 -5.06 23.53
CA ALA A 155 10.16 -4.78 24.43
C ALA A 155 11.53 -4.91 23.71
N ALA A 156 11.55 -5.52 22.52
CA ALA A 156 12.68 -5.60 21.60
C ALA A 156 12.17 -5.59 20.16
N PRO A 157 12.96 -5.14 19.18
CA PRO A 157 12.57 -5.24 17.77
C PRO A 157 12.34 -6.71 17.42
N ALA A 158 11.09 -7.07 17.17
CA ALA A 158 10.75 -8.40 16.69
C ALA A 158 11.37 -8.59 15.30
N ALA A 159 11.83 -9.81 15.00
CA ALA A 159 12.25 -10.14 13.64
C ALA A 159 11.10 -9.89 12.66
N TYR A 160 11.42 -9.29 11.50
CA TYR A 160 10.45 -9.09 10.46
C TYR A 160 9.99 -10.44 9.88
N ARG A 161 8.71 -10.53 9.59
CA ARG A 161 8.10 -11.62 8.86
C ARG A 161 8.21 -11.38 7.35
N ASP A 162 7.83 -12.38 6.56
CA ASP A 162 8.02 -12.36 5.12
C ASP A 162 7.31 -11.20 4.41
N VAL A 163 7.88 -10.81 3.27
CA VAL A 163 7.21 -9.99 2.27
C VAL A 163 6.49 -10.94 1.30
N VAL A 164 5.17 -10.84 1.23
CA VAL A 164 4.37 -11.60 0.28
C VAL A 164 4.13 -10.77 -0.98
N VAL A 165 4.37 -11.35 -2.16
CA VAL A 165 4.14 -10.68 -3.43
C VAL A 165 3.23 -11.50 -4.34
N GLY A 166 2.13 -10.88 -4.79
CA GLY A 166 1.20 -11.48 -5.76
C GLY A 166 1.72 -11.31 -7.19
N VAL A 167 2.08 -12.42 -7.86
CA VAL A 167 2.72 -12.42 -9.17
C VAL A 167 1.77 -13.00 -10.22
N ASP A 168 1.54 -12.30 -11.34
CA ASP A 168 1.01 -12.92 -12.55
C ASP A 168 2.18 -13.22 -13.51
N VAL A 169 2.48 -14.49 -13.73
CA VAL A 169 3.61 -14.92 -14.59
C VAL A 169 3.48 -14.48 -16.05
N ARG A 170 2.29 -14.07 -16.46
CA ARG A 170 1.99 -13.61 -17.85
C ARG A 170 2.24 -12.11 -18.05
N GLU A 171 2.45 -11.35 -16.98
CA GLU A 171 2.64 -9.91 -17.02
C GLU A 171 4.09 -9.51 -16.73
N ASP A 172 4.44 -8.26 -17.04
CA ASP A 172 5.70 -7.71 -16.57
C ASP A 172 5.60 -7.46 -15.06
N THR A 173 6.49 -8.11 -14.32
CA THR A 173 6.52 -8.09 -12.86
C THR A 173 7.81 -7.50 -12.30
N ASP A 174 8.70 -6.98 -13.14
CA ASP A 174 10.03 -6.55 -12.72
C ASP A 174 9.98 -5.45 -11.65
N ALA A 175 9.15 -4.41 -11.84
CA ALA A 175 9.00 -3.36 -10.84
C ALA A 175 8.44 -3.90 -9.51
N LEU A 176 7.49 -4.83 -9.58
CA LEU A 176 6.85 -5.44 -8.43
C LEU A 176 7.81 -6.35 -7.66
N LEU A 177 8.53 -7.22 -8.36
CA LEU A 177 9.54 -8.10 -7.77
C LEU A 177 10.71 -7.29 -7.22
N GLY A 178 11.17 -6.26 -7.94
CA GLY A 178 12.20 -5.34 -7.47
C GLY A 178 11.86 -4.74 -6.13
N PHE A 179 10.66 -4.19 -5.99
CA PHE A 179 10.17 -3.67 -4.73
C PHE A 179 10.17 -4.73 -3.63
N ALA A 180 9.60 -5.91 -3.89
CA ALA A 180 9.49 -6.98 -2.88
C ALA A 180 10.87 -7.46 -2.38
N PHE A 181 11.83 -7.66 -3.29
CA PHE A 181 13.19 -8.08 -2.92
C PHE A 181 13.96 -7.00 -2.17
N GLU A 182 13.81 -5.73 -2.56
CA GLU A 182 14.42 -4.61 -1.83
C GLU A 182 13.87 -4.50 -0.41
N GLU A 183 12.56 -4.66 -0.25
CA GLU A 183 11.92 -4.64 1.06
C GLU A 183 12.36 -5.80 1.94
N ALA A 184 12.42 -7.01 1.39
CA ALA A 184 12.88 -8.18 2.11
C ALA A 184 14.36 -8.07 2.51
N ALA A 185 15.21 -7.56 1.62
CA ALA A 185 16.63 -7.33 1.91
C ALA A 185 16.83 -6.34 3.07
N ARG A 186 16.07 -5.22 3.09
CA ARG A 186 16.13 -4.23 4.19
C ARG A 186 15.67 -4.81 5.52
N ARG A 187 14.67 -5.68 5.50
CA ARG A 187 14.11 -6.33 6.69
C ARG A 187 14.87 -7.57 7.14
N GLY A 188 15.75 -8.11 6.30
CA GLY A 188 16.44 -9.37 6.56
C GLY A 188 15.47 -10.57 6.62
N CYS A 189 14.41 -10.55 5.81
CA CYS A 189 13.37 -11.58 5.76
C CYS A 189 13.27 -12.23 4.37
N ALA A 190 12.36 -13.19 4.20
CA ALA A 190 12.14 -13.87 2.93
C ALA A 190 11.10 -13.13 2.05
N VAL A 191 11.15 -13.40 0.74
CA VAL A 191 10.09 -13.11 -0.22
C VAL A 191 9.30 -14.37 -0.46
N ARG A 192 7.97 -14.29 -0.34
CA ARG A 192 7.03 -15.34 -0.72
C ARG A 192 6.27 -14.91 -1.97
N ALA A 193 6.67 -15.44 -3.13
CA ALA A 193 6.07 -15.13 -4.43
C ALA A 193 4.87 -16.06 -4.67
N VAL A 194 3.68 -15.49 -4.75
CA VAL A 194 2.41 -16.21 -4.82
C VAL A 194 1.78 -16.06 -6.19
N HIS A 195 1.55 -17.16 -6.89
CA HIS A 195 0.73 -17.24 -8.08
C HIS A 195 -0.50 -18.12 -7.82
N GLY A 196 -1.68 -17.51 -7.78
CA GLY A 196 -2.94 -18.23 -7.74
C GLY A 196 -3.47 -18.49 -9.16
N TRP A 197 -3.88 -19.71 -9.44
CA TRP A 197 -4.44 -20.05 -10.74
C TRP A 197 -5.70 -20.91 -10.62
N SER A 198 -6.58 -20.79 -11.58
CA SER A 198 -7.78 -21.62 -11.69
C SER A 198 -7.97 -22.05 -13.14
N LEU A 199 -8.48 -23.27 -13.32
CA LEU A 199 -8.89 -23.71 -14.65
C LEU A 199 -10.03 -22.84 -15.17
N PRO A 200 -10.03 -22.47 -16.47
CA PRO A 200 -11.14 -21.75 -17.06
C PRO A 200 -12.47 -22.50 -16.83
N PHE A 201 -13.55 -21.77 -16.61
CA PHE A 201 -14.87 -22.30 -16.29
C PHE A 201 -15.38 -23.31 -17.35
N ALA A 202 -14.94 -23.17 -18.60
CA ALA A 202 -15.23 -24.13 -19.69
C ALA A 202 -14.78 -25.56 -19.37
N PHE A 203 -13.76 -25.72 -18.52
CA PHE A 203 -13.30 -27.05 -18.05
C PHE A 203 -14.03 -27.50 -16.76
N GLY A 204 -14.82 -26.64 -16.12
CA GLY A 204 -15.57 -26.97 -14.90
C GLY A 204 -16.74 -27.93 -15.15
N TYR A 205 -17.17 -28.12 -16.39
CA TYR A 205 -18.13 -29.17 -16.80
C TYR A 205 -17.47 -30.51 -17.12
N ALA A 206 -16.15 -30.56 -17.14
CA ALA A 206 -15.41 -31.84 -17.21
C ALA A 206 -14.96 -32.20 -15.78
N PRO A 207 -15.76 -32.96 -14.99
CA PRO A 207 -15.42 -33.28 -13.60
C PRO A 207 -14.17 -34.15 -13.47
N GLN A 208 -13.53 -34.51 -14.57
CA GLN A 208 -12.39 -35.40 -14.66
C GLN A 208 -11.36 -34.85 -15.66
N LEU A 209 -10.89 -33.61 -15.50
CA LEU A 209 -9.59 -33.31 -16.05
C LEU A 209 -8.61 -34.27 -15.38
N ASP A 210 -7.96 -35.09 -16.22
CA ASP A 210 -6.91 -36.02 -15.82
C ASP A 210 -6.00 -35.30 -14.80
N PRO A 211 -5.79 -35.84 -13.61
CA PRO A 211 -4.85 -35.27 -12.62
C PRO A 211 -3.49 -34.94 -13.24
N GLY A 212 -3.05 -35.70 -14.29
CA GLY A 212 -1.85 -35.44 -15.06
C GLY A 212 -1.84 -34.07 -15.75
N VAL A 213 -2.92 -33.72 -16.44
CA VAL A 213 -3.04 -32.41 -17.11
C VAL A 213 -2.99 -31.24 -16.11
N ARG A 214 -3.62 -31.39 -14.95
CA ARG A 214 -3.57 -30.39 -13.88
C ARG A 214 -2.15 -30.21 -13.35
N GLN A 215 -1.44 -31.31 -13.15
CA GLN A 215 -0.06 -31.29 -12.70
C GLN A 215 0.85 -30.64 -13.74
N GLU A 216 0.72 -30.99 -15.00
CA GLU A 216 1.49 -30.42 -16.10
C GLU A 216 1.32 -28.90 -16.19
N VAL A 217 0.08 -28.39 -16.04
CA VAL A 217 -0.19 -26.95 -15.99
C VAL A 217 0.47 -26.30 -14.77
N ALA A 218 0.38 -26.92 -13.60
CA ALA A 218 1.00 -26.39 -12.39
C ALA A 218 2.52 -26.35 -12.51
N ASP A 219 3.15 -27.37 -13.08
CA ASP A 219 4.60 -27.45 -13.30
C ASP A 219 5.07 -26.38 -14.29
N GLY A 220 4.35 -26.15 -15.38
CA GLY A 220 4.65 -25.07 -16.32
C GLY A 220 4.54 -23.67 -15.70
N ILE A 221 3.56 -23.45 -14.81
CA ILE A 221 3.43 -22.20 -14.07
C ILE A 221 4.59 -22.04 -13.08
N ALA A 222 4.98 -23.11 -12.39
CA ALA A 222 6.08 -23.10 -11.43
C ALA A 222 7.41 -22.77 -12.12
N GLU A 223 7.66 -23.36 -13.30
CA GLU A 223 8.84 -23.05 -14.11
C GLU A 223 8.86 -21.58 -14.53
N ALA A 224 7.74 -21.06 -15.03
CA ALA A 224 7.62 -19.65 -15.41
C ALA A 224 7.84 -18.69 -14.21
N LEU A 225 7.32 -19.03 -13.03
CA LEU A 225 7.54 -18.24 -11.81
C LEU A 225 9.01 -18.30 -11.39
N SER A 226 9.63 -19.46 -11.44
CA SER A 226 11.05 -19.66 -11.10
C SER A 226 11.96 -18.87 -12.04
N GLU A 227 11.67 -18.85 -13.34
CA GLU A 227 12.39 -18.03 -14.32
C GLU A 227 12.30 -16.53 -13.98
N ARG A 228 11.10 -16.03 -13.67
CA ARG A 228 10.89 -14.62 -13.24
C ARG A 228 11.72 -14.27 -12.01
N LEU A 229 11.84 -15.17 -11.05
CA LEU A 229 12.60 -14.95 -9.82
C LEU A 229 14.11 -15.10 -9.99
N SER A 230 14.58 -15.75 -11.05
CA SER A 230 15.98 -16.13 -11.22
C SER A 230 16.95 -14.94 -11.21
N SER A 231 16.59 -13.83 -11.89
CA SER A 231 17.40 -12.61 -11.92
C SER A 231 17.47 -11.93 -10.54
N TRP A 232 16.36 -11.92 -9.82
CA TRP A 232 16.24 -11.32 -8.50
C TRP A 232 16.98 -12.12 -7.44
N ARG A 233 16.95 -13.46 -7.49
CA ARG A 233 17.76 -14.34 -6.63
C ARG A 233 19.26 -14.10 -6.79
N ARG A 234 19.72 -13.86 -8.03
CA ARG A 234 21.13 -13.51 -8.28
C ARG A 234 21.49 -12.13 -7.75
N ARG A 235 20.57 -11.17 -7.86
CA ARG A 235 20.79 -9.79 -7.41
C ARG A 235 20.74 -9.66 -5.89
N TYR A 236 19.91 -10.47 -5.22
CA TYR A 236 19.71 -10.46 -3.77
C TYR A 236 19.97 -11.85 -3.16
N PRO A 237 21.23 -12.35 -3.15
CA PRO A 237 21.53 -13.71 -2.73
C PRO A 237 21.27 -13.99 -1.24
N SER A 238 21.17 -12.94 -0.42
CA SER A 238 20.80 -13.06 1.00
C SER A 238 19.30 -13.19 1.24
N VAL A 239 18.47 -12.90 0.25
CA VAL A 239 17.01 -12.99 0.36
C VAL A 239 16.55 -14.37 -0.09
N LYS A 240 15.97 -15.13 0.85
CA LYS A 240 15.30 -16.38 0.51
C LYS A 240 14.04 -16.08 -0.28
N ALA A 241 13.90 -16.63 -1.50
CA ALA A 241 12.69 -16.49 -2.32
C ALA A 241 11.95 -17.83 -2.38
N GLU A 242 10.74 -17.88 -1.82
CA GLU A 242 9.84 -19.02 -1.83
C GLU A 242 8.78 -18.88 -2.91
N GLU A 243 8.56 -19.92 -3.67
CA GLU A 243 7.53 -20.00 -4.71
C GLU A 243 6.27 -20.66 -4.15
N ARG A 244 5.11 -20.07 -4.42
CA ARG A 244 3.80 -20.59 -4.05
C ARG A 244 2.89 -20.56 -5.29
N VAL A 245 2.78 -21.71 -5.96
CA VAL A 245 1.83 -21.90 -7.07
C VAL A 245 0.62 -22.66 -6.53
N LEU A 246 -0.50 -21.96 -6.41
CA LEU A 246 -1.65 -22.44 -5.66
C LEU A 246 -2.92 -22.47 -6.53
N VAL A 247 -3.68 -23.55 -6.44
CA VAL A 247 -4.98 -23.67 -7.13
C VAL A 247 -6.02 -22.84 -6.41
N GLY A 248 -6.68 -21.95 -7.14
CA GLY A 248 -7.76 -21.09 -6.63
C GLY A 248 -7.67 -19.66 -7.13
N ALA A 249 -8.64 -18.83 -6.71
CA ALA A 249 -8.69 -17.43 -7.10
C ALA A 249 -7.43 -16.68 -6.62
N PRO A 250 -6.69 -15.96 -7.49
CA PRO A 250 -5.41 -15.34 -7.14
C PRO A 250 -5.46 -14.47 -5.88
N ALA A 251 -6.50 -13.64 -5.74
CA ALA A 251 -6.64 -12.77 -4.57
C ALA A 251 -6.79 -13.57 -3.25
N VAL A 252 -7.51 -14.69 -3.29
CA VAL A 252 -7.71 -15.56 -2.12
C VAL A 252 -6.40 -16.19 -1.69
N GLN A 253 -5.60 -16.66 -2.67
CA GLN A 253 -4.31 -17.30 -2.39
C GLN A 253 -3.29 -16.29 -1.84
N VAL A 254 -3.23 -15.08 -2.41
CA VAL A 254 -2.38 -14.01 -1.86
C VAL A 254 -2.79 -13.64 -0.44
N LEU A 255 -4.08 -13.52 -0.15
CA LEU A 255 -4.57 -13.23 1.20
C LEU A 255 -4.29 -14.34 2.21
N TYR A 256 -4.39 -15.59 1.78
CA TYR A 256 -4.06 -16.74 2.62
C TYR A 256 -2.58 -16.73 3.03
N GLU A 257 -1.69 -16.57 2.05
CA GLU A 257 -0.24 -16.51 2.29
C GLU A 257 0.19 -15.22 3.03
N ALA A 258 -0.63 -14.17 2.97
CA ALA A 258 -0.37 -12.89 3.62
C ALA A 258 -0.84 -12.81 5.08
N ALA A 259 -1.46 -13.84 5.62
CA ALA A 259 -2.06 -13.80 6.95
C ALA A 259 -1.04 -13.50 8.07
N ASP A 260 0.20 -13.92 7.88
CA ASP A 260 1.34 -13.73 8.79
C ASP A 260 2.44 -12.83 8.23
N ALA A 261 2.20 -12.12 7.12
CA ALA A 261 3.18 -11.25 6.49
C ALA A 261 3.31 -9.88 7.18
N ASP A 262 4.47 -9.25 7.07
CA ASP A 262 4.68 -7.87 7.49
C ASP A 262 4.39 -6.86 6.38
N LEU A 263 4.41 -7.30 5.13
CA LEU A 263 4.09 -6.49 3.96
C LEU A 263 3.56 -7.36 2.83
N VAL A 264 2.53 -6.88 2.15
CA VAL A 264 2.01 -7.50 0.92
C VAL A 264 2.23 -6.56 -0.24
N ALA A 265 2.82 -7.04 -1.33
CA ALA A 265 3.00 -6.29 -2.56
C ALA A 265 2.10 -6.83 -3.68
N VAL A 266 1.38 -5.93 -4.35
CA VAL A 266 0.53 -6.25 -5.50
C VAL A 266 0.78 -5.28 -6.64
N GLY A 267 0.70 -5.77 -7.87
CA GLY A 267 0.86 -4.96 -9.07
C GLY A 267 -0.40 -4.19 -9.44
N ARG A 268 -0.20 -3.02 -10.04
CA ARG A 268 -1.22 -2.23 -10.72
C ARG A 268 -0.73 -1.84 -12.10
N ARG A 269 -1.45 -2.25 -13.13
CA ARG A 269 -1.11 -1.90 -14.52
C ARG A 269 -1.32 -0.41 -14.78
N ILE A 270 -0.33 0.27 -15.36
CA ILE A 270 -0.43 1.64 -15.83
C ILE A 270 -1.28 1.65 -17.10
N ARG A 271 -2.47 2.23 -17.03
CA ARG A 271 -3.30 2.44 -18.23
C ARG A 271 -3.20 3.90 -18.66
N ARG A 272 -2.84 4.13 -19.91
CA ARG A 272 -2.80 5.46 -20.56
C ARG A 272 -4.18 5.95 -21.03
N ALA A 273 -5.28 5.35 -20.53
CA ALA A 273 -6.64 5.72 -20.89
C ALA A 273 -7.12 6.96 -20.10
N PRO A 274 -7.94 7.85 -20.69
CA PRO A 274 -8.36 9.11 -20.06
C PRO A 274 -9.36 8.96 -18.90
N VAL A 275 -9.77 7.76 -18.55
CA VAL A 275 -10.72 7.50 -17.45
C VAL A 275 -10.06 6.65 -16.39
N GLY A 276 -9.68 7.29 -15.26
CA GLY A 276 -9.35 6.73 -13.95
C GLY A 276 -8.38 5.53 -13.91
N GLY A 277 -7.40 5.56 -13.01
CA GLY A 277 -6.53 4.41 -12.74
C GLY A 277 -7.37 3.21 -12.26
N HIS A 278 -7.43 2.15 -13.06
CA HIS A 278 -8.13 0.92 -12.68
C HIS A 278 -7.21 0.06 -11.81
N LEU A 279 -7.61 -0.17 -10.57
CA LEU A 279 -7.08 -1.26 -9.75
C LEU A 279 -7.59 -2.58 -10.32
N GLY A 280 -6.68 -3.51 -10.62
CA GLY A 280 -7.05 -4.86 -10.98
C GLY A 280 -7.82 -5.54 -9.84
N HIS A 281 -8.64 -6.55 -10.17
CA HIS A 281 -9.49 -7.23 -9.19
C HIS A 281 -8.68 -7.86 -8.04
N VAL A 282 -7.46 -8.35 -8.29
CA VAL A 282 -6.57 -8.92 -7.26
C VAL A 282 -6.11 -7.82 -6.30
N ALA A 283 -5.54 -6.73 -6.83
CA ALA A 283 -5.10 -5.60 -6.00
C ALA A 283 -6.25 -5.01 -5.18
N HIS A 284 -7.43 -4.87 -5.79
CA HIS A 284 -8.63 -4.38 -5.11
C HIS A 284 -9.04 -5.30 -3.96
N ALA A 285 -9.12 -6.61 -4.18
CA ALA A 285 -9.49 -7.57 -3.14
C ALA A 285 -8.45 -7.63 -2.01
N VAL A 286 -7.14 -7.64 -2.34
CA VAL A 286 -6.08 -7.64 -1.35
C VAL A 286 -6.12 -6.36 -0.50
N LEU A 287 -6.30 -5.20 -1.11
CA LEU A 287 -6.46 -3.93 -0.39
C LEU A 287 -7.66 -3.92 0.54
N HIS A 288 -8.75 -4.63 0.22
CA HIS A 288 -9.95 -4.70 1.06
C HIS A 288 -9.82 -5.70 2.21
N HIS A 289 -9.05 -6.76 2.07
CA HIS A 289 -9.10 -7.90 2.99
C HIS A 289 -7.78 -8.19 3.73
N ALA A 290 -6.62 -7.73 3.22
CA ALA A 290 -5.36 -7.95 3.91
C ALA A 290 -5.33 -7.27 5.28
N THR A 291 -4.77 -7.97 6.28
CA THR A 291 -4.50 -7.42 7.61
C THR A 291 -3.16 -6.70 7.66
N ALA A 292 -2.17 -7.19 6.93
CA ALA A 292 -0.88 -6.55 6.75
C ALA A 292 -0.98 -5.28 5.89
N PRO A 293 -0.01 -4.34 6.00
CA PRO A 293 0.16 -3.24 5.07
C PRO A 293 0.26 -3.73 3.63
N VAL A 294 -0.38 -3.03 2.70
CA VAL A 294 -0.40 -3.41 1.29
C VAL A 294 0.28 -2.34 0.44
N ALA A 295 1.37 -2.70 -0.22
CA ALA A 295 2.04 -1.90 -1.22
C ALA A 295 1.44 -2.16 -2.60
N VAL A 296 1.04 -1.10 -3.29
CA VAL A 296 0.58 -1.15 -4.68
C VAL A 296 1.65 -0.56 -5.57
N ILE A 297 2.17 -1.38 -6.47
CA ILE A 297 3.28 -1.06 -7.36
C ILE A 297 2.76 -0.91 -8.78
N ALA A 298 3.01 0.26 -9.36
CA ALA A 298 2.66 0.53 -10.76
C ALA A 298 3.64 -0.18 -11.70
N HIS A 299 3.13 -0.84 -12.73
CA HIS A 299 3.92 -1.49 -13.80
C HIS A 299 3.23 -1.29 -15.15
N ASP A 300 3.96 -1.48 -16.25
CA ASP A 300 3.46 -1.37 -17.62
C ASP A 300 2.57 -2.53 -18.06
#